data_27ef09a402cd041a96b632618c7f60b2
#
_entry.id   27ef09a402cd041a96b632618c7f60b2
#
_cell.length_a   1.000
_cell.length_b   1.000
_cell.length_c   1.000
_cell.angle_alpha   90.00
_cell.angle_beta   90.00
_cell.angle_gamma   90.00
#
_symmetry.space_group_name_H-M   'P 1'
#
loop_
_entity.id
_entity.type
_entity.pdbx_description
1 polymer ?
#
loop_
_entity_poly.entity_id
_entity_poly.type
_entity_poly.pdbx_seq_one_letter_code
_entity_poly.pdbx_strand_id
1 'polypeptide(L)'
;MMLPELLALWHVALAEALLLVALLVAINGLDDLAIDVLWLMMPRHQRQPQPLPPAPPPARFAILIPAWDESAVIGAMLQRLLATLDWPDYAVFVGLYPNDPKGQAAVAAFNDPRLYVAVGATPGPTTKADCLNSLWRAALAEEAASGRPFAAIVLHDAEDLVHACELAVFAAHLPEYAMVQLPVLPLPDAGSPLISGHYIDEFAEAHAKDLLVRQWLDAAVPAAGVGVAIDRAMLGRIADARDGAPFDAASLTEDYELGQHVHALGGRGRLVWVPADGQPVATREHFPASFDAAVRQKARWLTGIALAGWDRIGWRGGLVNRWMLLRDRK
;
A
#
# COMPACT_ATOMS: atom_id res chain seq x y z
N MET A 1 -16.95 13.22 -53.64
CA MET A 1 -16.21 14.15 -52.75
C MET A 1 -14.83 14.35 -53.29
N MET A 2 -14.44 15.56 -53.58
CA MET A 2 -13.11 15.83 -54.18
C MET A 2 -12.02 15.79 -53.12
N LEU A 3 -10.79 15.41 -53.47
CA LEU A 3 -9.63 15.31 -52.55
C LEU A 3 -9.43 16.54 -51.64
N PRO A 4 -9.61 17.79 -52.15
CA PRO A 4 -9.52 18.99 -51.30
C PRO A 4 -10.57 19.06 -50.18
N GLU A 5 -11.80 18.61 -50.42
CA GLU A 5 -12.85 18.57 -49.40
C GLU A 5 -12.53 17.53 -48.29
N LEU A 6 -12.00 16.38 -48.69
CA LEU A 6 -11.54 15.37 -47.75
C LEU A 6 -10.39 15.88 -46.85
N LEU A 7 -9.43 16.58 -47.45
CA LEU A 7 -8.32 17.19 -46.71
C LEU A 7 -8.79 18.29 -45.75
N ALA A 8 -9.75 19.12 -46.19
CA ALA A 8 -10.32 20.15 -45.33
C ALA A 8 -11.06 19.52 -44.11
N LEU A 9 -11.90 18.49 -44.35
CA LEU A 9 -12.55 17.76 -43.27
C LEU A 9 -11.55 17.11 -42.31
N TRP A 10 -10.48 16.53 -42.86
CA TRP A 10 -9.41 15.94 -42.03
C TRP A 10 -8.72 16.98 -41.17
N HIS A 11 -8.38 18.16 -41.70
CA HIS A 11 -7.78 19.25 -40.91
C HIS A 11 -8.71 19.73 -39.79
N VAL A 12 -9.98 19.88 -40.06
CA VAL A 12 -10.95 20.25 -39.01
C VAL A 12 -11.05 19.17 -37.94
N ALA A 13 -11.20 17.91 -38.32
CA ALA A 13 -11.24 16.81 -37.35
C ALA A 13 -9.98 16.70 -36.49
N LEU A 14 -8.81 16.90 -37.10
CA LEU A 14 -7.51 16.91 -36.36
C LEU A 14 -7.44 18.11 -35.43
N ALA A 15 -7.87 19.31 -35.85
CA ALA A 15 -7.86 20.50 -34.99
C ALA A 15 -8.79 20.33 -33.78
N GLU A 16 -10.00 19.80 -33.98
CA GLU A 16 -10.93 19.51 -32.88
C GLU A 16 -10.37 18.44 -31.93
N ALA A 17 -9.76 17.37 -32.47
CA ALA A 17 -9.13 16.34 -31.63
C ALA A 17 -7.95 16.91 -30.82
N LEU A 18 -7.09 17.76 -31.43
CA LEU A 18 -5.99 18.43 -30.74
C LEU A 18 -6.49 19.40 -29.66
N LEU A 19 -7.58 20.13 -29.94
CA LEU A 19 -8.20 21.02 -28.95
C LEU A 19 -8.71 20.25 -27.74
N LEU A 20 -9.38 19.10 -27.96
CA LEU A 20 -9.85 18.23 -26.90
C LEU A 20 -8.67 17.71 -26.05
N VAL A 21 -7.63 17.21 -26.70
CA VAL A 21 -6.42 16.72 -25.99
C VAL A 21 -5.78 17.86 -25.20
N ALA A 22 -5.62 19.04 -25.80
CA ALA A 22 -5.05 20.19 -25.11
C ALA A 22 -5.89 20.61 -23.90
N LEU A 23 -7.22 20.56 -23.99
CA LEU A 23 -8.10 20.86 -22.88
C LEU A 23 -7.95 19.82 -21.75
N LEU A 24 -7.90 18.53 -22.09
CA LEU A 24 -7.68 17.47 -21.10
C LEU A 24 -6.32 17.61 -20.40
N VAL A 25 -5.25 17.89 -21.16
CA VAL A 25 -3.91 18.15 -20.58
C VAL A 25 -3.94 19.38 -19.69
N ALA A 26 -4.60 20.47 -20.10
CA ALA A 26 -4.71 21.68 -19.30
C ALA A 26 -5.47 21.44 -17.98
N ILE A 27 -6.59 20.71 -18.02
CA ILE A 27 -7.36 20.36 -16.82
C ILE A 27 -6.52 19.54 -15.87
N ASN A 28 -5.81 18.52 -16.35
CA ASN A 28 -4.93 17.69 -15.52
C ASN A 28 -3.76 18.51 -14.95
N GLY A 29 -3.11 19.35 -15.76
CA GLY A 29 -2.01 20.21 -15.32
C GLY A 29 -2.43 21.25 -14.27
N LEU A 30 -3.63 21.83 -14.40
CA LEU A 30 -4.17 22.74 -13.39
C LEU A 30 -4.48 22.03 -12.07
N ASP A 31 -4.94 20.80 -12.13
CA ASP A 31 -5.20 19.97 -10.96
C ASP A 31 -3.88 19.58 -10.25
N ASP A 32 -2.84 19.23 -11.00
CA ASP A 32 -1.52 18.95 -10.45
C ASP A 32 -0.88 20.22 -9.86
N LEU A 33 -1.01 21.37 -10.55
CA LEU A 33 -0.59 22.65 -10.02
C LEU A 33 -1.30 23.00 -8.71
N ALA A 34 -2.58 22.64 -8.56
CA ALA A 34 -3.28 22.85 -7.30
C ALA A 34 -2.65 22.08 -6.14
N ILE A 35 -2.23 20.83 -6.37
CA ILE A 35 -1.46 20.05 -5.37
C ILE A 35 -0.13 20.70 -5.05
N ASP A 36 0.62 21.18 -6.06
CA ASP A 36 1.89 21.87 -5.85
C ASP A 36 1.71 23.12 -4.98
N VAL A 37 0.71 23.92 -5.28
CA VAL A 37 0.38 25.13 -4.49
C VAL A 37 -0.01 24.75 -3.05
N LEU A 38 -0.87 23.75 -2.86
CA LEU A 38 -1.26 23.27 -1.54
C LEU A 38 -0.06 22.74 -0.76
N TRP A 39 0.83 21.97 -1.42
CA TRP A 39 2.05 21.51 -0.80
C TRP A 39 2.97 22.66 -0.38
N LEU A 40 3.10 23.72 -1.20
CA LEU A 40 3.87 24.90 -0.84
C LEU A 40 3.23 25.69 0.32
N MET A 41 1.91 25.72 0.40
CA MET A 41 1.16 26.37 1.49
C MET A 41 1.17 25.59 2.80
N MET A 42 1.39 24.26 2.71
CA MET A 42 1.42 23.39 3.89
C MET A 42 2.52 23.84 4.87
N PRO A 43 2.24 23.89 6.19
CA PRO A 43 3.24 24.23 7.20
C PRO A 43 4.49 23.33 7.10
N ARG A 44 5.67 23.94 7.23
CA ARG A 44 6.95 23.23 7.08
C ARG A 44 7.07 22.01 7.99
N HIS A 45 6.59 22.09 9.24
CA HIS A 45 6.63 20.97 10.17
C HIS A 45 5.82 19.76 9.72
N GLN A 46 4.84 19.91 8.83
CA GLN A 46 4.06 18.81 8.25
C GLN A 46 4.72 18.19 7.00
N ARG A 47 5.65 18.92 6.39
CA ARG A 47 6.43 18.44 5.22
C ARG A 47 7.78 17.83 5.59
N GLN A 48 8.24 18.08 6.80
CA GLN A 48 9.55 17.62 7.26
C GLN A 48 9.40 16.31 8.03
N PRO A 49 10.42 15.44 7.93
CA PRO A 49 10.50 14.26 8.78
C PRO A 49 10.38 14.62 10.26
N GLN A 50 9.62 13.83 10.99
CA GLN A 50 9.43 14.02 12.43
C GLN A 50 10.31 13.03 13.19
N PRO A 51 10.99 13.44 14.26
CA PRO A 51 11.74 12.50 15.07
C PRO A 51 10.80 11.47 15.69
N LEU A 52 11.29 10.24 15.86
CA LEU A 52 10.55 9.23 16.62
C LEU A 52 10.34 9.72 18.06
N PRO A 53 9.11 9.72 18.59
CA PRO A 53 8.87 10.05 19.97
C PRO A 53 9.67 9.12 20.90
N PRO A 54 10.27 9.63 21.99
CA PRO A 54 10.95 8.78 22.95
C PRO A 54 9.95 7.85 23.64
N ALA A 55 10.33 6.60 23.81
CA ALA A 55 9.55 5.57 24.51
C ALA A 55 8.11 5.41 23.98
N PRO A 56 7.93 4.90 22.76
CA PRO A 56 6.60 4.59 22.25
C PRO A 56 5.89 3.60 23.19
N PRO A 57 4.54 3.64 23.27
CA PRO A 57 3.80 2.75 24.15
C PRO A 57 4.03 1.28 23.76
N PRO A 58 4.07 0.34 24.71
CA PRO A 58 4.19 -1.07 24.41
C PRO A 58 2.98 -1.53 23.56
N ALA A 59 3.25 -2.25 22.49
CA ALA A 59 2.25 -2.76 21.58
C ALA A 59 2.66 -4.13 21.06
N ARG A 60 1.70 -5.05 20.89
CA ARG A 60 1.90 -6.34 20.22
C ARG A 60 1.45 -6.23 18.78
N PHE A 61 2.30 -6.66 17.84
CA PHE A 61 2.02 -6.57 16.41
C PHE A 61 1.85 -7.95 15.78
N ALA A 62 0.88 -8.08 14.85
CA ALA A 62 0.82 -9.20 13.93
C ALA A 62 1.28 -8.73 12.54
N ILE A 63 2.35 -9.32 12.03
CA ILE A 63 2.90 -9.04 10.71
C ILE A 63 2.37 -10.10 9.75
N LEU A 64 1.62 -9.71 8.72
CA LEU A 64 1.04 -10.61 7.74
C LEU A 64 1.83 -10.56 6.44
N ILE A 65 2.28 -11.72 5.98
CA ILE A 65 3.11 -11.89 4.77
C ILE A 65 2.44 -12.93 3.87
N PRO A 66 1.63 -12.52 2.88
CA PRO A 66 1.09 -13.45 1.89
C PRO A 66 2.20 -13.89 0.93
N ALA A 67 2.31 -15.19 0.64
CA ALA A 67 3.33 -15.73 -0.24
C ALA A 67 2.75 -16.81 -1.17
N TRP A 68 2.87 -16.58 -2.48
CA TRP A 68 2.53 -17.54 -3.54
C TRP A 68 3.66 -17.64 -4.54
N ASP A 69 4.29 -18.84 -4.65
CA ASP A 69 5.45 -19.11 -5.53
C ASP A 69 6.67 -18.22 -5.23
N GLU A 70 6.81 -17.82 -3.95
CA GLU A 70 7.86 -16.90 -3.45
C GLU A 70 9.03 -17.65 -2.80
N SER A 71 9.22 -18.93 -3.12
CA SER A 71 10.26 -19.78 -2.53
C SER A 71 11.69 -19.24 -2.72
N ALA A 72 11.90 -18.40 -3.74
CA ALA A 72 13.20 -17.81 -4.05
C ALA A 72 13.58 -16.66 -3.09
N VAL A 73 12.61 -15.98 -2.51
CA VAL A 73 12.82 -14.72 -1.74
C VAL A 73 12.37 -14.82 -0.28
N ILE A 74 11.29 -15.57 0.01
CA ILE A 74 10.68 -15.62 1.35
C ILE A 74 11.66 -16.04 2.46
N GLY A 75 12.58 -16.95 2.18
CA GLY A 75 13.57 -17.38 3.16
C GLY A 75 14.53 -16.26 3.55
N ALA A 76 15.05 -15.51 2.59
CA ALA A 76 15.93 -14.37 2.84
C ALA A 76 15.18 -13.22 3.54
N MET A 77 13.93 -12.96 3.14
CA MET A 77 13.06 -11.98 3.76
C MET A 77 12.83 -12.31 5.24
N LEU A 78 12.39 -13.53 5.57
CA LEU A 78 12.14 -13.95 6.95
C LEU A 78 13.39 -13.90 7.81
N GLN A 79 14.54 -14.39 7.31
CA GLN A 79 15.81 -14.34 8.02
C GLN A 79 16.16 -12.89 8.37
N ARG A 80 16.03 -11.98 7.41
CA ARG A 80 16.32 -10.57 7.61
C ARG A 80 15.33 -9.92 8.58
N LEU A 81 14.02 -10.12 8.39
CA LEU A 81 12.97 -9.56 9.23
C LEU A 81 13.17 -9.94 10.70
N LEU A 82 13.32 -11.25 10.99
CA LEU A 82 13.47 -11.78 12.34
C LEU A 82 14.76 -11.31 13.02
N ALA A 83 15.82 -11.03 12.25
CA ALA A 83 17.09 -10.52 12.75
C ALA A 83 17.13 -9.00 12.88
N THR A 84 16.31 -8.27 12.10
CA THR A 84 16.39 -6.82 11.98
C THR A 84 15.44 -6.11 12.93
N LEU A 85 14.19 -6.61 13.09
CA LEU A 85 13.17 -5.93 13.88
C LEU A 85 13.57 -5.84 15.36
N ASP A 86 13.75 -4.60 15.82
CA ASP A 86 14.06 -4.27 17.22
C ASP A 86 12.76 -3.91 17.97
N TRP A 87 11.95 -4.93 18.25
CA TRP A 87 10.70 -4.78 18.99
C TRP A 87 10.42 -6.02 19.85
N PRO A 88 10.01 -5.86 21.13
CA PRO A 88 9.94 -6.99 22.06
C PRO A 88 8.78 -7.96 21.81
N ASP A 89 7.68 -7.50 21.19
CA ASP A 89 6.44 -8.27 21.14
C ASP A 89 5.76 -8.18 19.78
N TYR A 90 6.04 -9.17 18.93
CA TYR A 90 5.38 -9.33 17.63
C TYR A 90 5.28 -10.80 17.22
N ALA A 91 4.36 -11.09 16.32
CA ALA A 91 4.20 -12.37 15.67
C ALA A 91 4.17 -12.19 14.15
N VAL A 92 4.80 -13.12 13.43
CA VAL A 92 4.88 -13.11 11.96
C VAL A 92 4.01 -14.23 11.44
N PHE A 93 3.05 -13.92 10.60
CA PHE A 93 2.15 -14.88 9.97
C PHE A 93 2.44 -14.96 8.49
N VAL A 94 2.89 -16.12 8.01
CA VAL A 94 3.17 -16.38 6.60
C VAL A 94 2.04 -17.18 5.99
N GLY A 95 1.41 -16.65 4.95
CA GLY A 95 0.35 -17.30 4.20
C GLY A 95 0.91 -18.10 3.04
N LEU A 96 0.63 -19.40 3.05
CA LEU A 96 1.09 -20.34 2.03
C LEU A 96 -0.09 -21.08 1.42
N TYR A 97 0.16 -21.80 0.33
CA TYR A 97 -0.85 -22.56 -0.40
C TYR A 97 -0.55 -24.06 -0.38
N PRO A 98 -1.58 -24.92 -0.38
CA PRO A 98 -1.38 -26.38 -0.34
C PRO A 98 -0.65 -26.94 -1.56
N ASN A 99 -0.69 -26.24 -2.69
CA ASN A 99 -0.01 -26.61 -3.95
C ASN A 99 1.30 -25.83 -4.18
N ASP A 100 1.89 -25.22 -3.13
CA ASP A 100 3.22 -24.60 -3.16
C ASP A 100 4.19 -25.32 -2.20
N PRO A 101 4.65 -26.52 -2.52
CA PRO A 101 5.55 -27.29 -1.65
C PRO A 101 6.93 -26.64 -1.49
N LYS A 102 7.38 -25.83 -2.46
CA LYS A 102 8.68 -25.13 -2.38
C LYS A 102 8.60 -23.98 -1.38
N GLY A 103 7.54 -23.16 -1.42
CA GLY A 103 7.30 -22.11 -0.44
C GLY A 103 7.16 -22.69 0.96
N GLN A 104 6.38 -23.77 1.12
CA GLN A 104 6.25 -24.47 2.41
C GLN A 104 7.60 -24.96 2.95
N ALA A 105 8.44 -25.57 2.11
CA ALA A 105 9.76 -26.07 2.50
C ALA A 105 10.70 -24.92 2.89
N ALA A 106 10.66 -23.79 2.19
CA ALA A 106 11.48 -22.61 2.50
C ALA A 106 11.13 -22.02 3.87
N VAL A 107 9.84 -21.97 4.22
CA VAL A 107 9.38 -21.43 5.53
C VAL A 107 9.57 -22.46 6.65
N ALA A 108 9.39 -23.75 6.39
CA ALA A 108 9.59 -24.82 7.37
C ALA A 108 11.06 -24.97 7.85
N ALA A 109 12.02 -24.36 7.14
CA ALA A 109 13.41 -24.30 7.57
C ALA A 109 13.65 -23.39 8.81
N PHE A 110 12.68 -22.57 9.16
CA PHE A 110 12.76 -21.67 10.31
C PHE A 110 12.11 -22.28 11.54
N ASN A 111 12.83 -22.23 12.65
CA ASN A 111 12.33 -22.63 13.98
C ASN A 111 12.37 -21.40 14.91
N ASP A 112 11.49 -20.45 14.69
CA ASP A 112 11.36 -19.24 15.51
C ASP A 112 9.96 -19.20 16.15
N PRO A 113 9.83 -19.03 17.48
CA PRO A 113 8.55 -19.06 18.17
C PRO A 113 7.62 -17.90 17.78
N ARG A 114 8.14 -16.87 17.12
CA ARG A 114 7.36 -15.74 16.61
C ARG A 114 6.72 -16.03 15.26
N LEU A 115 7.14 -17.12 14.57
CA LEU A 115 6.71 -17.44 13.20
C LEU A 115 5.54 -18.42 13.21
N TYR A 116 4.44 -18.01 12.60
CA TYR A 116 3.22 -18.79 12.41
C TYR A 116 2.99 -19.02 10.92
N VAL A 117 2.68 -20.24 10.54
CA VAL A 117 2.39 -20.61 9.15
C VAL A 117 0.91 -20.89 9.00
N ALA A 118 0.25 -20.20 8.08
CA ALA A 118 -1.14 -20.44 7.71
C ALA A 118 -1.21 -20.95 6.28
N VAL A 119 -1.52 -22.24 6.12
CA VAL A 119 -1.76 -22.81 4.80
C VAL A 119 -3.22 -22.64 4.43
N GLY A 120 -3.49 -21.94 3.35
CA GLY A 120 -4.84 -21.75 2.82
C GLY A 120 -5.56 -23.05 2.52
N ALA A 121 -6.88 -23.07 2.59
CA ALA A 121 -7.68 -24.24 2.25
C ALA A 121 -7.79 -24.46 0.75
N THR A 122 -7.70 -23.40 -0.04
CA THR A 122 -7.86 -23.40 -1.50
C THR A 122 -6.49 -23.46 -2.17
N PRO A 123 -6.27 -24.34 -3.17
CA PRO A 123 -5.06 -24.30 -3.99
C PRO A 123 -4.88 -22.94 -4.70
N GLY A 124 -3.64 -22.44 -4.73
CA GLY A 124 -3.28 -21.24 -5.45
C GLY A 124 -3.21 -21.42 -6.97
N PRO A 125 -3.13 -20.31 -7.73
CA PRO A 125 -3.16 -18.93 -7.20
C PRO A 125 -4.57 -18.48 -6.80
N THR A 126 -4.69 -17.78 -5.68
CA THR A 126 -5.86 -16.96 -5.33
C THR A 126 -5.49 -15.47 -5.41
N THR A 127 -6.26 -14.58 -4.78
CA THR A 127 -5.87 -13.18 -4.67
C THR A 127 -5.05 -12.93 -3.41
N LYS A 128 -4.24 -11.85 -3.40
CA LYS A 128 -3.52 -11.40 -2.20
C LYS A 128 -4.51 -11.18 -1.04
N ALA A 129 -5.67 -10.57 -1.33
CA ALA A 129 -6.75 -10.34 -0.37
C ALA A 129 -7.27 -11.64 0.29
N ASP A 130 -7.44 -12.72 -0.48
CA ASP A 130 -7.87 -14.02 0.07
C ASP A 130 -6.82 -14.61 1.02
N CYS A 131 -5.55 -14.52 0.64
CA CYS A 131 -4.44 -14.93 1.49
C CYS A 131 -4.40 -14.09 2.78
N LEU A 132 -4.49 -12.75 2.68
CA LEU A 132 -4.54 -11.85 3.84
C LEU A 132 -5.73 -12.15 4.76
N ASN A 133 -6.90 -12.51 4.22
CA ASN A 133 -8.04 -12.94 5.03
C ASN A 133 -7.75 -14.25 5.80
N SER A 134 -6.99 -15.16 5.20
CA SER A 134 -6.57 -16.38 5.90
C SER A 134 -5.59 -16.08 7.02
N LEU A 135 -4.65 -15.15 6.80
CA LEU A 135 -3.72 -14.66 7.81
C LEU A 135 -4.42 -13.88 8.93
N TRP A 136 -5.42 -13.07 8.60
CA TRP A 136 -6.28 -12.40 9.58
C TRP A 136 -6.94 -13.41 10.53
N ARG A 137 -7.55 -14.48 9.98
CA ARG A 137 -8.15 -15.55 10.80
C ARG A 137 -7.11 -16.25 11.68
N ALA A 138 -5.89 -16.50 11.17
CA ALA A 138 -4.80 -17.09 11.94
C ALA A 138 -4.36 -16.17 13.09
N ALA A 139 -4.26 -14.86 12.86
CA ALA A 139 -3.95 -13.89 13.90
C ALA A 139 -5.03 -13.84 14.99
N LEU A 140 -6.32 -13.88 14.62
CA LEU A 140 -7.42 -13.97 15.58
C LEU A 140 -7.40 -15.27 16.40
N ALA A 141 -7.05 -16.38 15.77
CA ALA A 141 -6.92 -17.66 16.48
C ALA A 141 -5.77 -17.63 17.51
N GLU A 142 -4.67 -16.98 17.16
CA GLU A 142 -3.53 -16.76 18.09
C GLU A 142 -3.92 -15.84 19.26
N GLU A 143 -4.66 -14.74 18.99
CA GLU A 143 -5.23 -13.90 20.07
C GLU A 143 -6.06 -14.72 21.05
N ALA A 144 -6.95 -15.56 20.52
CA ALA A 144 -7.82 -16.39 21.33
C ALA A 144 -7.06 -17.47 22.13
N ALA A 145 -6.03 -18.06 21.53
CA ALA A 145 -5.22 -19.11 22.17
C ALA A 145 -4.30 -18.54 23.25
N SER A 146 -3.66 -17.38 23.00
CA SER A 146 -2.74 -16.74 23.92
C SER A 146 -3.41 -15.86 24.99
N GLY A 147 -4.65 -15.45 24.77
CA GLY A 147 -5.35 -14.43 25.56
C GLY A 147 -4.71 -13.02 25.45
N ARG A 148 -3.88 -12.78 24.43
CA ARG A 148 -3.12 -11.55 24.25
C ARG A 148 -3.51 -10.89 22.91
N PRO A 149 -4.31 -9.81 22.91
CA PRO A 149 -4.70 -9.15 21.67
C PRO A 149 -3.51 -8.45 21.00
N PHE A 150 -3.55 -8.37 19.69
CA PHE A 150 -2.67 -7.49 18.94
C PHE A 150 -3.17 -6.04 19.01
N ALA A 151 -2.23 -5.10 19.06
CA ALA A 151 -2.56 -3.67 18.94
C ALA A 151 -2.83 -3.30 17.49
N ALA A 152 -2.08 -3.88 16.56
CA ALA A 152 -2.22 -3.60 15.14
C ALA A 152 -1.78 -4.79 14.28
N ILE A 153 -2.25 -4.73 13.04
CA ILE A 153 -1.88 -5.64 11.94
C ILE A 153 -0.95 -4.87 10.99
N VAL A 154 0.20 -5.44 10.70
CA VAL A 154 1.21 -4.90 9.77
C VAL A 154 1.22 -5.74 8.50
N LEU A 155 1.28 -5.09 7.34
CA LEU A 155 1.32 -5.76 6.05
C LEU A 155 2.70 -5.61 5.41
N HIS A 156 3.23 -6.74 4.93
CA HIS A 156 4.44 -6.83 4.10
C HIS A 156 4.27 -7.85 2.98
N ASP A 157 5.03 -7.67 1.91
CA ASP A 157 5.18 -8.65 0.84
C ASP A 157 6.41 -9.55 1.08
N ALA A 158 6.50 -10.66 0.37
CA ALA A 158 7.51 -11.69 0.58
C ALA A 158 8.95 -11.25 0.21
N GLU A 159 9.11 -10.12 -0.47
CA GLU A 159 10.38 -9.53 -0.89
C GLU A 159 10.76 -8.26 -0.15
N ASP A 160 9.96 -7.79 0.80
CA ASP A 160 10.17 -6.53 1.50
C ASP A 160 11.45 -6.52 2.34
N LEU A 161 12.13 -5.38 2.32
CA LEU A 161 13.21 -5.07 3.25
C LEU A 161 12.67 -4.14 4.35
N VAL A 162 12.50 -4.71 5.54
CA VAL A 162 11.98 -4.01 6.72
C VAL A 162 13.07 -3.19 7.41
N HIS A 163 12.65 -2.12 8.11
CA HIS A 163 13.55 -1.30 8.93
C HIS A 163 13.45 -1.68 10.41
N ALA A 164 14.57 -1.69 11.14
CA ALA A 164 14.63 -2.08 12.56
C ALA A 164 13.62 -1.32 13.43
N CYS A 165 13.43 -0.04 13.18
CA CYS A 165 12.58 0.84 13.98
C CYS A 165 11.13 0.91 13.51
N GLU A 166 10.68 0.12 12.51
CA GLU A 166 9.33 0.31 11.94
C GLU A 166 8.22 0.09 12.97
N LEU A 167 8.32 -0.96 13.80
CA LEU A 167 7.31 -1.25 14.82
C LEU A 167 7.28 -0.17 15.91
N ALA A 168 8.42 0.46 16.22
CA ALA A 168 8.48 1.60 17.11
C ALA A 168 7.76 2.83 16.52
N VAL A 169 7.93 3.07 15.22
CA VAL A 169 7.19 4.14 14.51
C VAL A 169 5.70 3.87 14.54
N PHE A 170 5.26 2.65 14.26
CA PHE A 170 3.86 2.28 14.33
C PHE A 170 3.30 2.45 15.75
N ALA A 171 3.98 1.94 16.77
CA ALA A 171 3.56 2.08 18.17
C ALA A 171 3.39 3.53 18.61
N ALA A 172 4.26 4.43 18.11
CA ALA A 172 4.21 5.84 18.45
C ALA A 172 3.01 6.59 17.82
N HIS A 173 2.52 6.16 16.65
CA HIS A 173 1.50 6.88 15.89
C HIS A 173 0.11 6.26 15.92
N LEU A 174 -0.01 4.93 16.10
CA LEU A 174 -1.30 4.23 16.15
C LEU A 174 -2.28 4.73 17.21
N PRO A 175 -1.87 5.23 18.41
CA PRO A 175 -2.81 5.84 19.35
C PRO A 175 -3.59 7.03 18.80
N GLU A 176 -3.03 7.74 17.80
CA GLU A 176 -3.68 8.88 17.15
C GLU A 176 -4.31 8.52 15.80
N TYR A 177 -3.74 7.56 15.08
CA TYR A 177 -4.14 7.21 13.71
C TYR A 177 -4.58 5.75 13.63
N ALA A 178 -5.69 5.52 12.93
CA ALA A 178 -6.20 4.16 12.70
C ALA A 178 -5.39 3.37 11.66
N MET A 179 -4.59 4.06 10.85
CA MET A 179 -3.66 3.48 9.89
C MET A 179 -2.41 4.35 9.78
N VAL A 180 -1.25 3.70 9.81
CA VAL A 180 0.05 4.36 9.66
C VAL A 180 0.79 3.72 8.52
N GLN A 181 1.15 4.51 7.52
CA GLN A 181 1.91 4.10 6.34
C GLN A 181 3.34 4.63 6.45
N LEU A 182 4.34 3.77 6.29
CA LEU A 182 5.73 4.18 6.06
C LEU A 182 5.94 4.52 4.59
N PRO A 183 6.96 5.33 4.25
CA PRO A 183 7.37 5.48 2.86
C PRO A 183 7.76 4.14 2.26
N VAL A 184 7.36 3.91 1.01
CA VAL A 184 7.87 2.83 0.17
C VAL A 184 8.95 3.42 -0.73
N LEU A 185 10.14 2.83 -0.67
CA LEU A 185 11.31 3.29 -1.43
C LEU A 185 11.72 2.21 -2.43
N PRO A 186 11.34 2.35 -3.70
CA PRO A 186 11.77 1.43 -4.74
C PRO A 186 13.30 1.37 -4.83
N LEU A 187 13.86 0.17 -4.91
CA LEU A 187 15.29 -0.02 -5.07
C LEU A 187 15.69 0.17 -6.54
N PRO A 188 16.84 0.84 -6.81
CA PRO A 188 17.33 0.96 -8.16
C PRO A 188 17.80 -0.41 -8.69
N ASP A 189 17.46 -0.70 -9.95
CA ASP A 189 17.92 -1.88 -10.66
C ASP A 189 18.86 -1.47 -11.79
N ALA A 190 20.15 -1.83 -11.65
CA ALA A 190 21.16 -1.53 -12.65
C ALA A 190 20.90 -2.22 -14.00
N GLY A 191 20.17 -3.34 -14.01
CA GLY A 191 19.75 -4.06 -15.21
C GLY A 191 18.57 -3.40 -15.93
N SER A 192 17.83 -2.52 -15.23
CA SER A 192 16.63 -1.86 -15.76
C SER A 192 16.49 -0.41 -15.25
N PRO A 193 17.46 0.48 -15.53
CA PRO A 193 17.52 1.79 -14.91
C PRO A 193 16.34 2.70 -15.27
N LEU A 194 15.78 2.59 -16.48
CA LEU A 194 14.62 3.41 -16.88
C LEU A 194 13.33 2.98 -16.19
N ILE A 195 13.12 1.68 -16.04
CA ILE A 195 11.88 1.16 -15.40
C ILE A 195 11.96 1.37 -13.88
N SER A 196 13.08 1.00 -13.25
CA SER A 196 13.26 1.23 -11.81
C SER A 196 13.27 2.73 -11.47
N GLY A 197 13.87 3.58 -12.32
CA GLY A 197 13.82 5.04 -12.20
C GLY A 197 12.40 5.58 -12.23
N HIS A 198 11.56 5.10 -13.14
CA HIS A 198 10.15 5.49 -13.19
C HIS A 198 9.40 5.18 -11.87
N TYR A 199 9.59 3.99 -11.29
CA TYR A 199 8.98 3.68 -10.00
C TYR A 199 9.54 4.54 -8.86
N ILE A 200 10.85 4.81 -8.85
CA ILE A 200 11.46 5.71 -7.87
C ILE A 200 10.85 7.10 -7.93
N ASP A 201 10.71 7.68 -9.13
CA ASP A 201 10.13 9.01 -9.32
C ASP A 201 8.65 9.03 -8.91
N GLU A 202 7.87 8.02 -9.31
CA GLU A 202 6.45 7.92 -8.98
C GLU A 202 6.21 7.83 -7.47
N PHE A 203 6.95 6.95 -6.77
CA PHE A 203 6.81 6.81 -5.33
C PHE A 203 7.36 8.01 -4.56
N ALA A 204 8.41 8.65 -5.06
CA ALA A 204 8.91 9.91 -4.50
C ALA A 204 7.84 11.01 -4.58
N GLU A 205 7.21 11.19 -5.74
CA GLU A 205 6.12 12.15 -5.93
C GLU A 205 4.92 11.84 -5.02
N ALA A 206 4.45 10.58 -5.02
CA ALA A 206 3.30 10.16 -4.23
C ALA A 206 3.56 10.34 -2.72
N HIS A 207 4.69 9.83 -2.20
CA HIS A 207 4.94 9.77 -0.76
C HIS A 207 5.53 11.08 -0.20
N ALA A 208 6.28 11.87 -0.99
CA ALA A 208 6.85 13.11 -0.50
C ALA A 208 5.95 14.35 -0.72
N LYS A 209 4.89 14.21 -1.54
CA LYS A 209 4.00 15.32 -1.85
C LYS A 209 2.52 14.96 -1.77
N ASP A 210 2.03 14.08 -2.65
CA ASP A 210 0.59 13.86 -2.81
C ASP A 210 -0.09 13.33 -1.55
N LEU A 211 0.48 12.29 -0.92
CA LEU A 211 -0.08 11.73 0.31
C LEU A 211 0.02 12.71 1.50
N LEU A 212 1.06 13.56 1.52
CA LEU A 212 1.18 14.62 2.55
C LEU A 212 0.08 15.68 2.39
N VAL A 213 -0.20 16.13 1.16
CA VAL A 213 -1.30 17.07 0.89
C VAL A 213 -2.64 16.43 1.24
N ARG A 214 -2.84 15.18 0.84
CA ARG A 214 -4.06 14.40 1.07
C ARG A 214 -4.37 14.30 2.57
N GLN A 215 -3.40 13.91 3.39
CA GLN A 215 -3.58 13.83 4.85
C GLN A 215 -3.75 15.21 5.51
N TRP A 216 -3.08 16.25 5.01
CA TRP A 216 -3.25 17.61 5.52
C TRP A 216 -4.66 18.14 5.29
N LEU A 217 -5.28 17.79 4.18
CA LEU A 217 -6.65 18.10 3.84
C LEU A 217 -7.69 17.17 4.48
N ASP A 218 -7.27 16.25 5.35
CA ASP A 218 -8.12 15.25 6.02
C ASP A 218 -8.91 14.38 5.04
N ALA A 219 -8.32 14.06 3.90
CA ALA A 219 -8.84 13.07 2.96
C ALA A 219 -8.31 11.66 3.26
N ALA A 220 -8.95 10.65 2.69
CA ALA A 220 -8.50 9.27 2.83
C ALA A 220 -7.07 9.09 2.29
N VAL A 221 -6.20 8.53 3.09
CA VAL A 221 -4.84 8.12 2.68
C VAL A 221 -4.92 6.66 2.24
N PRO A 222 -4.67 6.34 0.96
CA PRO A 222 -4.59 4.96 0.51
C PRO A 222 -3.38 4.26 1.14
N ALA A 223 -3.50 2.96 1.42
CA ALA A 223 -2.36 2.15 1.81
C ALA A 223 -1.59 1.69 0.56
N ALA A 224 -0.28 1.46 0.72
CA ALA A 224 0.57 0.92 -0.34
C ALA A 224 0.65 -0.61 -0.34
N GLY A 225 -0.02 -1.27 0.62
CA GLY A 225 -0.03 -2.73 0.74
C GLY A 225 1.18 -3.33 1.45
N VAL A 226 2.21 -2.50 1.71
CA VAL A 226 3.47 -2.87 2.38
C VAL A 226 3.89 -1.75 3.32
N GLY A 227 4.60 -2.07 4.40
CA GLY A 227 5.06 -1.09 5.38
C GLY A 227 3.91 -0.27 5.97
N VAL A 228 2.77 -0.88 6.18
CA VAL A 228 1.56 -0.25 6.71
C VAL A 228 1.06 -1.01 7.94
N ALA A 229 0.74 -0.28 8.99
CA ALA A 229 0.09 -0.80 10.19
C ALA A 229 -1.35 -0.26 10.30
N ILE A 230 -2.28 -1.15 10.59
CA ILE A 230 -3.68 -0.82 10.80
C ILE A 230 -4.06 -1.20 12.24
N ASP A 231 -4.69 -0.29 12.96
CA ASP A 231 -5.25 -0.56 14.27
C ASP A 231 -6.12 -1.82 14.23
N ARG A 232 -5.89 -2.74 15.18
CA ARG A 232 -6.56 -4.04 15.21
C ARG A 232 -8.08 -3.90 15.31
N ALA A 233 -8.58 -2.96 16.11
CA ALA A 233 -10.01 -2.75 16.27
C ALA A 233 -10.62 -2.13 15.00
N MET A 234 -9.91 -1.21 14.34
CA MET A 234 -10.34 -0.65 13.05
C MET A 234 -10.44 -1.73 11.98
N LEU A 235 -9.43 -2.61 11.86
CA LEU A 235 -9.49 -3.72 10.90
C LEU A 235 -10.62 -4.70 11.24
N GLY A 236 -10.88 -4.92 12.53
CA GLY A 236 -12.05 -5.69 13.00
C GLY A 236 -13.37 -5.06 12.56
N ARG A 237 -13.54 -3.75 12.70
CA ARG A 237 -14.75 -3.05 12.21
C ARG A 237 -14.94 -3.16 10.70
N ILE A 238 -13.85 -3.16 9.93
CA ILE A 238 -13.91 -3.41 8.48
C ILE A 238 -14.36 -4.85 8.21
N ALA A 239 -13.81 -5.81 8.96
CA ALA A 239 -14.16 -7.22 8.85
C ALA A 239 -15.62 -7.47 9.20
N ASP A 240 -16.13 -6.87 10.30
CA ASP A 240 -17.53 -7.02 10.75
C ASP A 240 -18.54 -6.56 9.67
N ALA A 241 -18.17 -5.52 8.90
CA ALA A 241 -18.97 -5.04 7.78
C ALA A 241 -18.91 -5.94 6.52
N ARG A 242 -18.11 -7.03 6.56
CA ARG A 242 -17.77 -7.89 5.42
C ARG A 242 -17.70 -9.38 5.81
N ASP A 243 -18.63 -9.85 6.59
CA ASP A 243 -18.73 -11.25 7.01
C ASP A 243 -17.43 -11.84 7.62
N GLY A 244 -16.67 -11.01 8.33
CA GLY A 244 -15.44 -11.39 9.02
C GLY A 244 -14.16 -11.33 8.16
N ALA A 245 -14.26 -10.86 6.90
CA ALA A 245 -13.13 -10.75 5.96
C ALA A 245 -12.79 -9.27 5.67
N PRO A 246 -11.72 -8.70 6.24
CA PRO A 246 -11.42 -7.28 6.06
C PRO A 246 -11.00 -6.91 4.63
N PHE A 247 -10.44 -7.86 3.87
CA PHE A 247 -9.99 -7.66 2.50
C PHE A 247 -10.98 -8.30 1.53
N ASP A 248 -11.39 -7.57 0.50
CA ASP A 248 -12.29 -8.12 -0.50
C ASP A 248 -11.50 -8.99 -1.49
N ALA A 249 -11.78 -10.29 -1.51
CA ALA A 249 -11.09 -11.24 -2.39
C ALA A 249 -11.27 -10.97 -3.89
N ALA A 250 -12.27 -10.17 -4.27
CA ALA A 250 -12.47 -9.75 -5.67
C ALA A 250 -11.73 -8.44 -6.02
N SER A 251 -11.05 -7.79 -5.04
CA SER A 251 -10.28 -6.59 -5.29
C SER A 251 -8.97 -6.88 -6.01
N LEU A 252 -8.59 -5.97 -6.91
CA LEU A 252 -7.28 -5.95 -7.57
C LEU A 252 -6.29 -5.03 -6.83
N THR A 253 -6.80 -4.21 -5.90
CA THR A 253 -6.07 -3.19 -5.15
C THR A 253 -6.70 -3.06 -3.76
N GLU A 254 -6.66 -4.16 -3.01
CA GLU A 254 -7.24 -4.29 -1.66
C GLU A 254 -6.63 -3.31 -0.66
N ASP A 255 -5.38 -2.96 -0.88
CA ASP A 255 -4.59 -2.00 -0.11
C ASP A 255 -5.12 -0.56 -0.30
N TYR A 256 -5.30 -0.14 -1.54
CA TYR A 256 -5.91 1.16 -1.85
C TYR A 256 -7.31 1.28 -1.23
N GLU A 257 -8.14 0.23 -1.38
CA GLU A 257 -9.48 0.19 -0.79
C GLU A 257 -9.45 0.25 0.73
N LEU A 258 -8.47 -0.38 1.37
CA LEU A 258 -8.30 -0.41 2.82
C LEU A 258 -8.23 1.01 3.41
N GLY A 259 -7.38 1.88 2.84
CA GLY A 259 -7.27 3.28 3.27
C GLY A 259 -8.60 4.04 3.13
N GLN A 260 -9.35 3.79 2.06
CA GLN A 260 -10.68 4.38 1.86
C GLN A 260 -11.69 3.88 2.89
N HIS A 261 -11.65 2.59 3.27
CA HIS A 261 -12.55 2.04 4.29
C HIS A 261 -12.22 2.56 5.69
N VAL A 262 -10.94 2.69 6.04
CA VAL A 262 -10.52 3.32 7.30
C VAL A 262 -11.12 4.72 7.41
N HIS A 263 -10.99 5.54 6.38
CA HIS A 263 -11.55 6.90 6.36
C HIS A 263 -13.09 6.90 6.42
N ALA A 264 -13.75 6.02 5.67
CA ALA A 264 -15.22 5.92 5.65
C ALA A 264 -15.81 5.53 7.01
N LEU A 265 -15.06 4.80 7.84
CA LEU A 265 -15.43 4.45 9.22
C LEU A 265 -14.99 5.50 10.25
N GLY A 266 -14.55 6.69 9.80
CA GLY A 266 -14.12 7.79 10.66
C GLY A 266 -12.71 7.64 11.23
N GLY A 267 -11.93 6.68 10.75
CA GLY A 267 -10.50 6.56 11.07
C GLY A 267 -9.66 7.53 10.24
N ARG A 268 -8.47 7.87 10.75
CA ARG A 268 -7.49 8.70 10.04
C ARG A 268 -6.29 7.85 9.64
N GLY A 269 -5.91 7.93 8.38
CA GLY A 269 -4.65 7.41 7.86
C GLY A 269 -3.54 8.45 7.95
N ARG A 270 -2.32 8.01 8.18
CA ARG A 270 -1.14 8.89 8.23
C ARG A 270 0.05 8.25 7.50
N LEU A 271 0.62 8.96 6.53
CA LEU A 271 1.97 8.70 6.06
C LEU A 271 2.96 9.39 7.01
N VAL A 272 3.94 8.66 7.51
CA VAL A 272 4.91 9.18 8.47
C VAL A 272 6.33 9.06 7.93
N TRP A 273 7.08 10.17 7.97
CA TRP A 273 8.49 10.23 7.66
C TRP A 273 9.28 10.39 8.96
N VAL A 274 9.99 9.33 9.36
CA VAL A 274 10.82 9.33 10.58
C VAL A 274 12.25 8.99 10.18
N PRO A 275 13.25 9.83 10.49
CA PRO A 275 14.64 9.50 10.28
C PRO A 275 15.17 8.63 11.44
N ALA A 276 15.93 7.60 11.10
CA ALA A 276 16.71 6.81 12.05
C ALA A 276 18.08 6.53 11.44
N ASP A 277 19.16 6.76 12.18
CA ASP A 277 20.54 6.52 11.76
C ASP A 277 20.90 7.15 10.39
N GLY A 278 20.36 8.34 10.10
CA GLY A 278 20.58 9.07 8.86
C GLY A 278 19.82 8.54 7.65
N GLN A 279 18.94 7.57 7.84
CA GLN A 279 18.08 7.00 6.81
C GLN A 279 16.60 7.13 7.21
N PRO A 280 15.66 7.22 6.26
CA PRO A 280 14.25 7.15 6.57
C PRO A 280 13.87 5.73 7.01
N VAL A 281 13.04 5.62 8.05
CA VAL A 281 12.32 4.39 8.37
C VAL A 281 11.31 4.17 7.25
N ALA A 282 11.55 3.15 6.44
CA ALA A 282 10.82 2.91 5.20
C ALA A 282 10.88 1.42 4.83
N THR A 283 9.87 0.95 4.13
CA THR A 283 9.92 -0.32 3.41
C THR A 283 10.65 -0.13 2.10
N ARG A 284 11.49 -1.09 1.73
CA ARG A 284 12.22 -1.09 0.46
C ARG A 284 11.97 -2.38 -0.28
N GLU A 285 11.76 -2.28 -1.58
CA GLU A 285 11.51 -3.44 -2.44
C GLU A 285 12.00 -3.21 -3.87
N HIS A 286 12.17 -4.30 -4.62
CA HIS A 286 12.41 -4.25 -6.05
C HIS A 286 11.09 -4.30 -6.80
N PHE A 287 10.87 -3.32 -7.67
CA PHE A 287 9.74 -3.31 -8.60
C PHE A 287 10.07 -4.11 -9.88
N PRO A 288 9.06 -4.43 -10.71
CA PRO A 288 9.29 -5.17 -11.96
C PRO A 288 10.42 -4.58 -12.81
N ALA A 289 11.38 -5.42 -13.19
CA ALA A 289 12.54 -5.02 -13.99
C ALA A 289 12.30 -5.06 -15.50
N SER A 290 11.22 -5.70 -15.98
CA SER A 290 10.89 -5.78 -17.40
C SER A 290 9.68 -4.90 -17.75
N PHE A 291 9.69 -4.35 -18.98
CA PHE A 291 8.59 -3.51 -19.48
C PHE A 291 7.24 -4.23 -19.42
N ASP A 292 7.18 -5.50 -19.86
CA ASP A 292 5.93 -6.26 -19.85
C ASP A 292 5.39 -6.51 -18.44
N ALA A 293 6.27 -6.77 -17.47
CA ALA A 293 5.86 -6.94 -16.08
C ALA A 293 5.37 -5.62 -15.46
N ALA A 294 6.06 -4.51 -15.76
CA ALA A 294 5.65 -3.17 -15.33
C ALA A 294 4.27 -2.79 -15.92
N VAL A 295 4.07 -3.04 -17.22
CA VAL A 295 2.76 -2.80 -17.88
C VAL A 295 1.65 -3.63 -17.22
N ARG A 296 1.88 -4.92 -16.95
CA ARG A 296 0.88 -5.75 -16.27
C ARG A 296 0.54 -5.24 -14.88
N GLN A 297 1.55 -4.83 -14.10
CA GLN A 297 1.32 -4.28 -12.76
C GLN A 297 0.55 -2.95 -12.82
N LYS A 298 0.95 -2.02 -13.69
CA LYS A 298 0.25 -0.74 -13.87
C LYS A 298 -1.17 -0.92 -14.39
N ALA A 299 -1.39 -1.84 -15.33
CA ALA A 299 -2.73 -2.16 -15.82
C ALA A 299 -3.63 -2.71 -14.70
N ARG A 300 -3.08 -3.55 -13.79
CA ARG A 300 -3.81 -4.03 -12.61
C ARG A 300 -4.19 -2.86 -11.69
N TRP A 301 -3.25 -1.96 -11.38
CA TRP A 301 -3.53 -0.79 -10.54
C TRP A 301 -4.57 0.13 -11.18
N LEU A 302 -4.40 0.47 -12.46
CA LEU A 302 -5.36 1.30 -13.19
C LEU A 302 -6.76 0.66 -13.18
N THR A 303 -6.84 -0.65 -13.46
CA THR A 303 -8.12 -1.37 -13.45
C THR A 303 -8.75 -1.37 -12.06
N GLY A 304 -7.98 -1.63 -11.00
CA GLY A 304 -8.47 -1.66 -9.63
C GLY A 304 -8.90 -0.28 -9.11
N ILE A 305 -8.07 0.73 -9.30
CA ILE A 305 -8.27 2.07 -8.73
C ILE A 305 -9.22 2.90 -9.61
N ALA A 306 -8.91 3.04 -10.91
CA ALA A 306 -9.63 3.95 -11.77
C ALA A 306 -10.96 3.36 -12.28
N LEU A 307 -10.99 2.09 -12.68
CA LEU A 307 -12.18 1.48 -13.26
C LEU A 307 -13.06 0.82 -12.19
N ALA A 308 -12.56 -0.22 -11.51
CA ALA A 308 -13.35 -0.92 -10.50
C ALA A 308 -13.66 -0.05 -9.27
N GLY A 309 -12.80 0.92 -8.96
CA GLY A 309 -13.01 1.86 -7.87
C GLY A 309 -14.29 2.70 -7.98
N TRP A 310 -14.85 2.89 -9.19
CA TRP A 310 -16.13 3.56 -9.38
C TRP A 310 -17.26 2.81 -8.68
N ASP A 311 -17.34 1.51 -8.87
CA ASP A 311 -18.41 0.67 -8.34
C ASP A 311 -18.14 0.25 -6.89
N ARG A 312 -16.89 -0.06 -6.56
CA ARG A 312 -16.51 -0.64 -5.27
C ARG A 312 -16.43 0.40 -4.14
N ILE A 313 -15.83 1.56 -4.39
CA ILE A 313 -15.64 2.63 -3.41
C ILE A 313 -16.71 3.73 -3.60
N GLY A 314 -17.13 3.98 -4.82
CA GLY A 314 -18.03 5.06 -5.18
C GLY A 314 -17.39 6.44 -4.94
N TRP A 315 -18.21 7.44 -4.57
CA TRP A 315 -17.82 8.83 -4.35
C TRP A 315 -18.11 9.26 -2.91
N ARG A 316 -17.63 8.49 -1.94
CA ARG A 316 -17.91 8.72 -0.52
C ARG A 316 -17.05 9.83 0.06
N GLY A 317 -17.51 10.42 1.17
CA GLY A 317 -16.82 11.48 1.90
C GLY A 317 -17.17 12.90 1.43
N GLY A 318 -16.51 13.89 2.04
CA GLY A 318 -16.64 15.31 1.73
C GLY A 318 -16.06 15.69 0.36
N LEU A 319 -16.18 16.99 0.00
CA LEU A 319 -15.74 17.48 -1.32
C LEU A 319 -14.24 17.22 -1.57
N VAL A 320 -13.42 17.38 -0.55
CA VAL A 320 -11.97 17.13 -0.67
C VAL A 320 -11.70 15.66 -0.98
N ASN A 321 -12.34 14.73 -0.26
CA ASN A 321 -12.16 13.30 -0.53
C ASN A 321 -12.65 12.93 -1.93
N ARG A 322 -13.76 13.50 -2.39
CA ARG A 322 -14.25 13.28 -3.77
C ARG A 322 -13.29 13.83 -4.82
N TRP A 323 -12.66 14.96 -4.56
CA TRP A 323 -11.62 15.50 -5.42
C TRP A 323 -10.41 14.54 -5.48
N MET A 324 -9.95 14.01 -4.35
CA MET A 324 -8.87 13.01 -4.33
C MET A 324 -9.25 11.71 -5.06
N LEU A 325 -10.49 11.24 -4.89
CA LEU A 325 -11.00 10.10 -5.67
C LEU A 325 -11.04 10.37 -7.17
N LEU A 326 -11.36 11.61 -7.58
CA LEU A 326 -11.31 12.01 -8.99
C LEU A 326 -9.85 11.98 -9.50
N ARG A 327 -8.89 12.48 -8.71
CA ARG A 327 -7.47 12.41 -9.06
C ARG A 327 -6.98 10.98 -9.26
N ASP A 328 -7.38 10.07 -8.38
CA ASP A 328 -7.00 8.66 -8.47
C ASP A 328 -7.57 7.95 -9.72
N ARG A 329 -8.60 8.52 -10.35
CA ARG A 329 -9.37 7.90 -11.45
C ARG A 329 -9.25 8.61 -12.79
N LYS A 330 -8.48 9.68 -12.89
CA LYS A 330 -8.25 10.44 -14.12
C LYS A 330 -7.09 9.90 -14.98
#